data_a57a026716fed529ac9079efe04e606a
#
_entry.id   a57a026716fed529ac9079efe04e606a
#
_cell.length_a   1.000
_cell.length_b   1.000
_cell.length_c   1.000
_cell.angle_alpha   90.00
_cell.angle_beta   90.00
_cell.angle_gamma   90.00
#
_symmetry.space_group_name_H-M   'P 1'
#
loop_
_entity.id
_entity.type
_entity.pdbx_description
1 polymer ?
#
loop_
_entity_poly.entity_id
_entity_poly.type
_entity_poly.pdbx_seq_one_letter_code
_entity_poly.pdbx_strand_id
1 'polypeptide(L)'
;MKTYRYILIVATICSTLLFVHCTDADDNGNVIGLVTCSDGLQNGDETGIDCGGSICEPCAAGLNFSGTFAQEDQIGRPGINTVFGTIGMKDAFNLTIPSEMQAAFQSNFQSNLLALNPDYTTNALGLDATAFTTLLSNDVLWVAETGITTYFNGTEVLTGRALTDDVIDVSLLLIFGGPAGMDNPTLISDFVSENDASFSTSFPYLANPF
;
A
#
# COMPACT_ATOMS: atom_id res chain seq x y z
N MET A 1 -3.19 -17.93 79.85
CA MET A 1 -1.91 -18.40 79.19
C MET A 1 -2.10 -19.54 78.21
N LYS A 2 -2.98 -20.48 78.39
CA LYS A 2 -3.19 -21.59 77.42
C LYS A 2 -3.80 -21.16 76.10
N THR A 3 -4.74 -20.25 76.09
CA THR A 3 -5.39 -19.67 74.87
C THR A 3 -4.43 -18.93 73.98
N TYR A 4 -3.46 -18.20 74.51
CA TYR A 4 -2.46 -17.46 73.76
C TYR A 4 -1.51 -18.38 72.99
N ARG A 5 -1.20 -19.54 73.55
CA ARG A 5 -0.33 -20.57 72.87
C ARG A 5 -1.02 -21.18 71.67
N TYR A 6 -2.34 -21.39 71.72
CA TYR A 6 -3.10 -21.92 70.53
C TYR A 6 -3.22 -20.88 69.44
N ILE A 7 -3.41 -19.60 69.77
CA ILE A 7 -3.46 -18.51 68.79
C ILE A 7 -2.10 -18.38 68.07
N LEU A 8 -0.98 -18.47 68.80
CA LEU A 8 0.37 -18.41 68.19
C LEU A 8 0.62 -19.63 67.28
N ILE A 9 0.22 -20.82 67.68
CA ILE A 9 0.38 -22.02 66.83
C ILE A 9 -0.48 -21.96 65.58
N VAL A 10 -1.72 -21.49 65.68
CA VAL A 10 -2.61 -21.31 64.52
C VAL A 10 -2.07 -20.21 63.58
N ALA A 11 -1.57 -19.10 64.10
CA ALA A 11 -0.95 -18.05 63.32
C ALA A 11 0.30 -18.53 62.60
N THR A 12 1.15 -19.37 63.22
CA THR A 12 2.33 -19.91 62.59
C THR A 12 2.00 -20.93 61.49
N ILE A 13 0.97 -21.76 61.67
CA ILE A 13 0.50 -22.70 60.67
C ILE A 13 -0.14 -22.00 59.49
N CYS A 14 -0.92 -20.94 59.71
CA CYS A 14 -1.50 -20.13 58.65
C CYS A 14 -0.42 -19.35 57.83
N SER A 15 0.62 -18.90 58.51
CA SER A 15 1.75 -18.24 57.87
C SER A 15 2.58 -19.16 56.94
N THR A 16 2.74 -20.43 57.30
CA THR A 16 3.46 -21.40 56.48
C THR A 16 2.63 -21.88 55.25
N LEU A 17 1.30 -21.80 55.29
CA LEU A 17 0.46 -22.19 54.17
C LEU A 17 0.38 -21.09 53.06
N LEU A 18 0.83 -19.86 53.36
CA LEU A 18 0.82 -18.76 52.38
C LEU A 18 2.10 -18.76 51.50
N PHE A 19 3.06 -19.64 51.73
CA PHE A 19 4.30 -19.72 50.97
C PHE A 19 4.45 -20.96 50.07
N VAL A 20 3.36 -21.73 49.88
CA VAL A 20 3.38 -22.77 48.86
C VAL A 20 3.04 -22.10 47.52
N HIS A 21 3.94 -21.28 47.03
CA HIS A 21 4.00 -20.93 45.61
C HIS A 21 4.58 -22.20 44.94
N CYS A 22 3.75 -22.99 44.31
CA CYS A 22 4.22 -23.88 43.25
C CYS A 22 4.71 -22.95 42.13
N THR A 23 5.97 -22.67 42.07
CA THR A 23 6.62 -22.28 40.84
C THR A 23 6.77 -23.56 40.04
N ASP A 24 6.03 -23.73 38.96
CA ASP A 24 6.33 -24.73 37.96
C ASP A 24 7.66 -24.34 37.28
N ALA A 25 8.75 -24.51 38.00
CA ALA A 25 10.07 -24.45 37.44
C ALA A 25 10.50 -25.86 37.14
N ASP A 26 10.97 -26.15 35.93
CA ASP A 26 11.70 -27.34 35.61
C ASP A 26 12.99 -27.42 36.45
N ASP A 27 13.57 -28.59 36.59
CA ASP A 27 14.80 -28.84 37.37
C ASP A 27 16.04 -28.03 36.90
N ASN A 28 15.88 -27.23 35.79
CA ASN A 28 16.91 -26.35 35.23
C ASN A 28 16.66 -24.86 35.54
N GLY A 29 15.67 -24.53 36.38
CA GLY A 29 15.36 -23.14 36.74
C GLY A 29 14.69 -22.32 35.62
N ASN A 30 14.22 -22.96 34.55
CA ASN A 30 13.40 -22.35 33.53
C ASN A 30 11.97 -22.27 34.04
N VAL A 31 11.38 -21.08 34.05
CA VAL A 31 9.95 -20.88 34.25
C VAL A 31 9.27 -21.42 33.01
N ILE A 32 8.60 -22.56 33.08
CA ILE A 32 7.74 -23.02 32.04
C ILE A 32 6.50 -22.06 32.08
N GLY A 33 6.61 -20.96 31.36
CA GLY A 33 5.42 -20.15 31.07
C GLY A 33 4.41 -21.05 30.41
N LEU A 34 3.13 -20.92 30.78
CA LEU A 34 2.07 -21.58 30.06
C LEU A 34 2.24 -21.23 28.59
N VAL A 35 2.44 -22.22 27.74
CA VAL A 35 2.52 -22.02 26.30
C VAL A 35 1.17 -21.46 25.87
N THR A 36 1.16 -20.22 25.42
CA THR A 36 -0.01 -19.56 24.89
C THR A 36 0.29 -19.07 23.50
N CYS A 37 -0.64 -19.28 22.58
CA CYS A 37 -0.47 -18.89 21.17
C CYS A 37 -0.75 -17.40 20.94
N SER A 38 -0.53 -16.53 21.93
CA SER A 38 -0.84 -15.10 21.85
C SER A 38 -0.13 -14.24 22.91
N ASP A 39 1.02 -14.69 23.41
CA ASP A 39 1.78 -13.95 24.41
C ASP A 39 2.96 -13.13 23.84
N GLY A 40 3.18 -13.24 22.53
CA GLY A 40 4.26 -12.55 21.82
C GLY A 40 5.65 -13.14 22.05
N LEU A 41 5.74 -14.36 22.58
CA LEU A 41 7.01 -15.05 22.86
C LEU A 41 7.03 -16.40 22.14
N GLN A 42 8.17 -16.76 21.56
CA GLN A 42 8.37 -18.11 21.07
C GLN A 42 8.78 -19.00 22.26
N ASN A 43 7.86 -19.83 22.75
CA ASN A 43 8.05 -20.69 23.90
C ASN A 43 7.48 -22.11 23.68
N GLY A 44 7.73 -23.04 24.61
CA GLY A 44 7.29 -24.43 24.46
C GLY A 44 7.91 -25.10 23.24
N ASP A 45 7.09 -25.68 22.37
CA ASP A 45 7.48 -26.35 21.12
C ASP A 45 7.12 -25.53 19.85
N GLU A 46 6.80 -24.26 20.03
CA GLU A 46 6.51 -23.35 18.92
C GLU A 46 7.66 -23.24 17.93
N THR A 47 7.34 -23.22 16.63
CA THR A 47 8.33 -23.05 15.56
C THR A 47 8.50 -21.59 15.15
N GLY A 48 7.63 -20.69 15.61
CA GLY A 48 7.70 -19.24 15.49
C GLY A 48 6.97 -18.58 16.66
N ILE A 49 7.00 -17.26 16.75
CA ILE A 49 6.28 -16.52 17.81
C ILE A 49 4.78 -16.77 17.66
N ASP A 50 4.15 -17.27 18.72
CA ASP A 50 2.71 -17.55 18.81
C ASP A 50 2.19 -18.49 17.70
N CYS A 51 3.03 -19.33 17.10
CA CYS A 51 2.61 -20.23 16.05
C CYS A 51 3.47 -21.51 15.93
N GLY A 52 2.88 -22.55 15.35
CA GLY A 52 3.51 -23.84 15.14
C GLY A 52 3.55 -24.69 16.40
N GLY A 53 4.31 -25.77 16.35
CA GLY A 53 4.34 -26.76 17.43
C GLY A 53 3.08 -27.64 17.44
N SER A 54 2.86 -28.30 18.58
CA SER A 54 1.75 -29.26 18.75
C SER A 54 0.44 -28.62 19.23
N ILE A 55 0.49 -27.38 19.72
CA ILE A 55 -0.62 -26.70 20.38
C ILE A 55 -1.12 -25.52 19.55
N CYS A 56 -0.22 -24.73 18.97
CA CYS A 56 -0.56 -23.51 18.24
C CYS A 56 -0.83 -23.78 16.75
N GLU A 57 -1.63 -22.91 16.12
CA GLU A 57 -1.84 -22.99 14.68
C GLU A 57 -0.50 -22.96 13.94
N PRO A 58 -0.36 -23.67 12.82
CA PRO A 58 0.86 -23.64 12.03
C PRO A 58 1.28 -22.20 11.69
N CYS A 59 2.57 -21.90 11.80
CA CYS A 59 3.07 -20.61 11.37
C CYS A 59 2.68 -20.38 9.91
N ALA A 60 2.21 -19.19 9.59
CA ALA A 60 1.95 -18.82 8.21
C ALA A 60 3.24 -19.04 7.41
N ALA A 61 3.17 -19.83 6.35
CA ALA A 61 4.30 -20.00 5.45
C ALA A 61 4.73 -18.61 4.97
N GLY A 62 5.99 -18.26 5.14
CA GLY A 62 6.52 -17.00 4.60
C GLY A 62 6.20 -16.92 3.10
N LEU A 63 5.93 -15.72 2.60
CA LEU A 63 5.67 -15.52 1.19
C LEU A 63 6.85 -16.07 0.38
N ASN A 64 6.53 -16.96 -0.55
CA ASN A 64 7.53 -17.52 -1.45
C ASN A 64 7.57 -16.67 -2.72
N PHE A 65 8.64 -15.91 -2.89
CA PHE A 65 8.88 -15.07 -4.07
C PHE A 65 9.75 -15.76 -5.13
N SER A 66 10.08 -17.04 -4.94
CA SER A 66 10.81 -17.82 -5.95
C SER A 66 9.86 -18.35 -7.03
N GLY A 67 10.29 -18.32 -8.29
CA GLY A 67 9.51 -18.83 -9.41
C GLY A 67 9.12 -17.75 -10.42
N THR A 68 8.26 -18.14 -11.34
CA THR A 68 7.67 -17.23 -12.34
C THR A 68 6.22 -16.96 -11.98
N PHE A 69 5.86 -15.69 -11.89
CA PHE A 69 4.51 -15.25 -11.52
C PHE A 69 3.84 -14.59 -12.72
N ALA A 70 2.53 -14.82 -12.89
CA ALA A 70 1.71 -14.01 -13.77
C ALA A 70 1.37 -12.70 -13.05
N GLN A 71 1.41 -11.59 -13.81
CA GLN A 71 0.97 -10.31 -13.28
C GLN A 71 -0.56 -10.27 -13.30
N GLU A 72 -1.19 -10.14 -12.14
CA GLU A 72 -2.66 -10.09 -11.99
C GLU A 72 -3.15 -8.76 -11.43
N ASP A 73 -2.24 -7.90 -10.95
CA ASP A 73 -2.57 -6.59 -10.40
C ASP A 73 -1.42 -5.59 -10.62
N GLN A 74 -1.71 -4.31 -10.42
CA GLN A 74 -0.76 -3.21 -10.61
C GLN A 74 -1.14 -1.99 -9.77
N ILE A 75 -0.21 -1.05 -9.63
CA ILE A 75 -0.52 0.27 -9.10
C ILE A 75 -0.92 1.17 -10.28
N GLY A 76 -2.17 1.62 -10.28
CA GLY A 76 -2.72 2.50 -11.30
C GLY A 76 -2.20 3.93 -11.21
N ARG A 77 -2.34 4.67 -12.32
CA ARG A 77 -2.06 6.10 -12.37
C ARG A 77 -3.23 6.90 -11.79
N PRO A 78 -2.98 8.03 -11.12
CA PRO A 78 -4.05 8.86 -10.58
C PRO A 78 -5.03 9.32 -11.66
N GLY A 79 -6.32 9.17 -11.40
CA GLY A 79 -7.39 9.74 -12.20
C GLY A 79 -7.72 9.06 -13.53
N ILE A 80 -6.92 8.10 -14.02
CA ILE A 80 -7.10 7.51 -15.36
C ILE A 80 -8.49 6.87 -15.51
N ASN A 81 -8.88 5.99 -14.61
CA ASN A 81 -10.21 5.38 -14.65
C ASN A 81 -11.35 6.39 -14.46
N THR A 82 -11.08 7.51 -13.80
CA THR A 82 -12.09 8.58 -13.61
C THR A 82 -12.27 9.43 -14.87
N VAL A 83 -11.20 9.76 -15.57
CA VAL A 83 -11.23 10.64 -16.76
C VAL A 83 -11.63 9.86 -18.01
N PHE A 84 -11.06 8.70 -18.24
CA PHE A 84 -11.22 7.91 -19.47
C PHE A 84 -12.23 6.77 -19.35
N GLY A 85 -12.57 6.34 -18.12
CA GLY A 85 -13.61 5.35 -17.88
C GLY A 85 -14.99 6.01 -17.74
N THR A 86 -16.02 5.36 -18.27
CA THR A 86 -17.41 5.71 -17.95
C THR A 86 -17.82 5.05 -16.63
N ILE A 87 -18.91 5.56 -16.00
CA ILE A 87 -19.41 5.00 -14.73
C ILE A 87 -19.64 3.49 -14.83
N GLY A 88 -20.16 2.99 -15.97
CA GLY A 88 -20.41 1.56 -16.16
C GLY A 88 -19.17 0.70 -16.42
N MET A 89 -18.00 1.32 -16.64
CA MET A 89 -16.74 0.60 -16.92
C MET A 89 -15.81 0.47 -15.71
N LYS A 90 -16.00 1.30 -14.68
CA LYS A 90 -15.04 1.41 -13.57
C LYS A 90 -14.76 0.09 -12.87
N ASP A 91 -15.80 -0.68 -12.57
CA ASP A 91 -15.65 -1.97 -11.90
C ASP A 91 -14.96 -2.99 -12.81
N ALA A 92 -15.35 -3.06 -14.09
CA ALA A 92 -14.70 -3.93 -15.06
C ALA A 92 -13.22 -3.56 -15.24
N PHE A 93 -12.89 -2.26 -15.32
CA PHE A 93 -11.52 -1.80 -15.43
C PHE A 93 -10.67 -2.20 -14.22
N ASN A 94 -11.19 -2.03 -13.01
CA ASN A 94 -10.49 -2.38 -11.77
C ASN A 94 -10.33 -3.90 -11.56
N LEU A 95 -11.15 -4.72 -12.21
CA LEU A 95 -11.10 -6.17 -12.09
C LEU A 95 -10.35 -6.85 -13.25
N THR A 96 -10.00 -6.10 -14.29
CA THR A 96 -9.30 -6.64 -15.47
C THR A 96 -7.81 -6.73 -15.18
N ILE A 97 -7.21 -7.89 -15.46
CA ILE A 97 -5.76 -8.08 -15.27
C ILE A 97 -4.96 -7.21 -16.24
N PRO A 98 -3.77 -6.72 -15.87
CA PRO A 98 -2.98 -5.78 -16.66
C PRO A 98 -2.73 -6.20 -18.09
N SER A 99 -2.51 -7.50 -18.34
CA SER A 99 -2.24 -8.03 -19.67
C SER A 99 -3.43 -7.94 -20.65
N GLU A 100 -4.65 -7.78 -20.14
CA GLU A 100 -5.89 -7.70 -20.92
C GLU A 100 -6.44 -6.27 -21.02
N MET A 101 -5.98 -5.34 -20.16
CA MET A 101 -6.53 -3.99 -20.05
C MET A 101 -6.46 -3.22 -21.37
N GLN A 102 -5.35 -3.27 -22.08
CA GLN A 102 -5.19 -2.57 -23.34
C GLN A 102 -6.20 -3.03 -24.39
N ALA A 103 -6.37 -4.33 -24.54
CA ALA A 103 -7.31 -4.89 -25.51
C ALA A 103 -8.76 -4.55 -25.14
N ALA A 104 -9.08 -4.51 -23.85
CA ALA A 104 -10.44 -4.26 -23.37
C ALA A 104 -10.84 -2.78 -23.41
N PHE A 105 -9.93 -1.84 -23.15
CA PHE A 105 -10.30 -0.46 -22.83
C PHE A 105 -9.72 0.62 -23.76
N GLN A 106 -8.67 0.31 -24.57
CA GLN A 106 -8.01 1.32 -25.40
C GLN A 106 -8.97 2.08 -26.31
N SER A 107 -9.87 1.38 -27.00
CA SER A 107 -10.82 2.02 -27.94
C SER A 107 -11.82 2.94 -27.22
N ASN A 108 -12.23 2.59 -26.01
CA ASN A 108 -13.09 3.43 -25.19
C ASN A 108 -12.34 4.67 -24.70
N PHE A 109 -11.09 4.50 -24.26
CA PHE A 109 -10.24 5.62 -23.85
C PHE A 109 -9.99 6.59 -24.99
N GLN A 110 -9.74 6.07 -26.20
CA GLN A 110 -9.58 6.91 -27.39
C GLN A 110 -10.86 7.70 -27.73
N SER A 111 -12.00 7.04 -27.65
CA SER A 111 -13.28 7.69 -27.89
C SER A 111 -13.54 8.81 -26.87
N ASN A 112 -13.21 8.56 -25.60
CA ASN A 112 -13.38 9.54 -24.54
C ASN A 112 -12.36 10.69 -24.65
N LEU A 113 -11.10 10.41 -25.03
CA LEU A 113 -10.11 11.44 -25.32
C LEU A 113 -10.59 12.40 -26.42
N LEU A 114 -11.07 11.84 -27.54
CA LEU A 114 -11.57 12.64 -28.68
C LEU A 114 -12.91 13.34 -28.37
N ALA A 115 -13.68 12.85 -27.41
CA ALA A 115 -14.86 13.55 -26.91
C ALA A 115 -14.48 14.72 -25.99
N LEU A 116 -13.43 14.57 -25.18
CA LEU A 116 -12.89 15.64 -24.33
C LEU A 116 -12.16 16.71 -25.13
N ASN A 117 -11.40 16.32 -26.15
CA ASN A 117 -10.63 17.19 -27.01
C ASN A 117 -10.84 16.78 -28.48
N PRO A 118 -11.91 17.29 -29.16
CA PRO A 118 -12.19 16.93 -30.56
C PRO A 118 -11.09 17.30 -31.55
N ASP A 119 -10.29 18.32 -31.24
CA ASP A 119 -9.17 18.78 -32.07
C ASP A 119 -7.83 18.10 -31.74
N TYR A 120 -7.85 17.06 -30.93
CA TYR A 120 -6.65 16.34 -30.55
C TYR A 120 -5.94 15.74 -31.78
N THR A 121 -4.70 16.12 -31.99
CA THR A 121 -3.80 15.55 -33.02
C THR A 121 -2.69 14.74 -32.39
N THR A 122 -1.77 15.42 -31.71
CA THR A 122 -0.73 14.84 -30.86
C THR A 122 -0.60 15.67 -29.57
N ASN A 123 -0.07 15.06 -28.51
CA ASN A 123 0.24 15.80 -27.30
C ASN A 123 1.70 16.30 -27.27
N ALA A 124 2.10 16.95 -26.18
CA ALA A 124 3.46 17.46 -25.98
C ALA A 124 4.56 16.39 -25.98
N LEU A 125 4.20 15.11 -25.88
CA LEU A 125 5.11 13.96 -26.05
C LEU A 125 5.15 13.44 -27.49
N GLY A 126 4.43 14.05 -28.43
CA GLY A 126 4.32 13.59 -29.81
C GLY A 126 3.44 12.36 -30.01
N LEU A 127 2.66 11.97 -29.00
CA LEU A 127 1.78 10.81 -29.08
C LEU A 127 0.43 11.21 -29.71
N ASP A 128 0.00 10.50 -30.75
CA ASP A 128 -1.34 10.61 -31.28
C ASP A 128 -2.39 9.97 -30.33
N ALA A 129 -3.67 10.11 -30.66
CA ALA A 129 -4.75 9.61 -29.81
C ALA A 129 -4.66 8.10 -29.55
N THR A 130 -4.26 7.33 -30.54
CA THR A 130 -4.11 5.87 -30.42
C THR A 130 -2.92 5.52 -29.52
N ALA A 131 -1.76 6.10 -29.78
CA ALA A 131 -0.56 5.84 -28.99
C ALA A 131 -0.72 6.29 -27.53
N PHE A 132 -1.32 7.47 -27.31
CA PHE A 132 -1.54 7.99 -25.98
C PHE A 132 -2.54 7.12 -25.19
N THR A 133 -3.65 6.74 -25.78
CA THR A 133 -4.66 5.91 -25.09
C THR A 133 -4.22 4.45 -24.94
N THR A 134 -3.36 3.95 -25.83
CA THR A 134 -2.66 2.66 -25.62
C THR A 134 -1.80 2.67 -24.37
N LEU A 135 -1.03 3.74 -24.17
CA LEU A 135 -0.21 3.94 -22.98
C LEU A 135 -1.06 4.05 -21.70
N LEU A 136 -2.20 4.76 -21.79
CA LEU A 136 -3.06 5.00 -20.62
C LEU A 136 -3.91 3.77 -20.25
N SER A 137 -4.32 2.98 -21.23
CA SER A 137 -5.23 1.84 -21.00
C SER A 137 -4.62 0.72 -20.16
N ASN A 138 -3.30 0.61 -20.09
CA ASN A 138 -2.63 -0.31 -19.17
C ASN A 138 -2.66 0.19 -17.72
N ASP A 139 -2.86 1.48 -17.50
CA ASP A 139 -2.95 2.15 -16.21
C ASP A 139 -1.83 1.76 -15.22
N VAL A 140 -0.61 1.65 -15.70
CA VAL A 140 0.56 1.27 -14.89
C VAL A 140 1.27 2.51 -14.38
N LEU A 141 1.44 2.61 -13.06
CA LEU A 141 2.31 3.62 -12.45
C LEU A 141 3.77 3.17 -12.63
N TRP A 142 4.52 3.91 -13.42
CA TRP A 142 5.93 3.66 -13.66
C TRP A 142 6.80 4.15 -12.51
N VAL A 143 7.98 3.54 -12.39
CA VAL A 143 9.05 3.99 -11.50
C VAL A 143 10.39 3.79 -12.22
N ALA A 144 11.25 4.79 -12.15
CA ALA A 144 12.57 4.69 -12.74
C ALA A 144 13.41 3.64 -11.99
N GLU A 145 14.00 2.70 -12.71
CA GLU A 145 14.97 1.76 -12.15
C GLU A 145 16.27 2.47 -11.77
N THR A 146 16.66 3.44 -12.58
CA THR A 146 17.81 4.32 -12.35
C THR A 146 17.47 5.75 -12.73
N GLY A 147 18.05 6.74 -12.05
CA GLY A 147 17.79 8.14 -12.29
C GLY A 147 16.71 8.73 -11.41
N ILE A 148 16.03 9.75 -11.91
CA ILE A 148 15.03 10.50 -11.14
C ILE A 148 13.64 9.91 -11.39
N THR A 149 12.94 9.60 -10.29
CA THR A 149 11.53 9.24 -10.33
C THR A 149 10.69 10.51 -10.25
N THR A 150 9.99 10.85 -11.32
CA THR A 150 9.10 12.00 -11.38
C THR A 150 8.02 11.80 -12.43
N TYR A 151 6.88 12.46 -12.24
CA TYR A 151 5.85 12.55 -13.27
C TYR A 151 6.25 13.54 -14.35
N PHE A 152 6.77 14.71 -13.95
CA PHE A 152 7.43 15.69 -14.80
C PHE A 152 8.22 16.69 -13.96
N ASN A 153 9.49 16.94 -14.33
CA ASN A 153 10.35 17.92 -13.66
C ASN A 153 10.94 18.97 -14.62
N GLY A 154 10.41 19.06 -15.84
CA GLY A 154 10.92 19.94 -16.90
C GLY A 154 11.91 19.25 -17.85
N THR A 155 12.46 18.11 -17.49
CA THR A 155 13.38 17.31 -18.31
C THR A 155 12.91 15.85 -18.41
N GLU A 156 12.70 15.21 -17.25
CA GLU A 156 12.22 13.84 -17.16
C GLU A 156 10.68 13.84 -17.14
N VAL A 157 10.08 12.88 -17.82
CA VAL A 157 8.63 12.74 -17.90
C VAL A 157 8.20 11.28 -17.78
N LEU A 158 7.19 11.01 -16.99
CA LEU A 158 6.59 9.69 -16.77
C LEU A 158 7.62 8.61 -16.32
N THR A 159 8.61 9.01 -15.53
CA THR A 159 9.58 8.08 -14.90
C THR A 159 9.11 7.59 -13.53
N GLY A 160 7.95 8.01 -13.09
CA GLY A 160 7.31 7.68 -11.84
C GLY A 160 6.51 8.86 -11.31
N ARG A 161 6.40 8.97 -9.99
CA ARG A 161 5.70 10.06 -9.32
C ARG A 161 6.38 10.37 -7.98
N ALA A 162 6.83 11.59 -7.79
CA ALA A 162 7.22 12.12 -6.49
C ALA A 162 6.02 12.78 -5.78
N LEU A 163 6.08 12.94 -4.47
CA LEU A 163 5.01 13.59 -3.70
C LEU A 163 4.79 15.06 -4.10
N THR A 164 5.84 15.70 -4.63
CA THR A 164 5.83 17.11 -5.06
C THR A 164 5.42 17.29 -6.52
N ASP A 165 5.18 16.21 -7.26
CA ASP A 165 4.82 16.32 -8.67
C ASP A 165 3.38 16.81 -8.83
N ASP A 166 3.19 17.78 -9.71
CA ASP A 166 1.88 18.22 -10.17
C ASP A 166 1.36 17.28 -11.25
N VAL A 167 0.75 16.18 -10.80
CA VAL A 167 0.24 15.14 -11.70
C VAL A 167 -0.97 15.62 -12.48
N ILE A 168 -1.79 16.48 -11.90
CA ILE A 168 -3.02 16.95 -12.54
C ILE A 168 -2.69 17.88 -13.70
N ASP A 169 -1.86 18.89 -13.50
CA ASP A 169 -1.47 19.82 -14.56
C ASP A 169 -0.75 19.10 -15.69
N VAL A 170 0.18 18.17 -15.41
CA VAL A 170 0.82 17.37 -16.45
C VAL A 170 -0.19 16.53 -17.23
N SER A 171 -1.16 15.92 -16.55
CA SER A 171 -2.20 15.14 -17.22
C SER A 171 -3.11 16.00 -18.09
N LEU A 172 -3.54 17.17 -17.60
CA LEU A 172 -4.33 18.13 -18.35
C LEU A 172 -3.56 18.65 -19.58
N LEU A 173 -2.28 18.95 -19.43
CA LEU A 173 -1.42 19.38 -20.52
C LEU A 173 -1.31 18.31 -21.61
N LEU A 174 -1.18 17.04 -21.25
CA LEU A 174 -1.13 15.93 -22.22
C LEU A 174 -2.47 15.69 -22.92
N ILE A 175 -3.59 16.03 -22.29
CA ILE A 175 -4.93 15.88 -22.88
C ILE A 175 -5.28 17.10 -23.77
N PHE A 176 -4.99 18.32 -23.31
CA PHE A 176 -5.52 19.55 -23.90
C PHE A 176 -4.45 20.46 -24.51
N GLY A 177 -3.17 20.29 -24.15
CA GLY A 177 -2.10 21.21 -24.54
C GLY A 177 -1.62 21.12 -25.99
N GLY A 178 -1.98 20.06 -26.72
CA GLY A 178 -1.55 19.85 -28.08
C GLY A 178 -0.04 19.62 -28.23
N PRO A 179 0.52 19.68 -29.46
CA PRO A 179 1.92 19.37 -29.73
C PRO A 179 2.92 20.31 -29.03
N ALA A 180 2.54 21.55 -28.81
CA ALA A 180 3.37 22.57 -28.16
C ALA A 180 3.07 22.74 -26.68
N GLY A 181 2.09 22.01 -26.12
CA GLY A 181 1.66 22.14 -24.73
C GLY A 181 0.95 23.46 -24.43
N MET A 182 0.47 24.20 -25.44
CA MET A 182 -0.11 25.54 -25.27
C MET A 182 -1.50 25.72 -25.91
N ASP A 183 -2.02 24.68 -26.55
CA ASP A 183 -3.41 24.67 -27.02
C ASP A 183 -4.33 24.66 -25.81
N ASN A 184 -5.49 25.29 -25.88
CA ASN A 184 -6.45 25.35 -24.78
C ASN A 184 -5.88 25.78 -23.41
N PRO A 185 -5.25 26.95 -23.29
CA PRO A 185 -4.49 27.35 -22.10
C PRO A 185 -5.32 27.46 -20.81
N THR A 186 -6.63 27.46 -20.89
CA THR A 186 -7.55 27.46 -19.73
C THR A 186 -7.87 26.04 -19.22
N LEU A 187 -7.45 24.99 -19.93
CA LEU A 187 -7.73 23.59 -19.62
C LEU A 187 -6.48 22.79 -19.28
N ILE A 188 -5.29 23.38 -19.34
CA ILE A 188 -4.02 22.69 -19.08
C ILE A 188 -3.53 22.79 -17.63
N SER A 189 -4.33 23.36 -16.74
CA SER A 189 -4.01 23.49 -15.31
C SER A 189 -5.29 23.47 -14.49
N ASP A 190 -5.23 22.93 -13.30
CA ASP A 190 -6.28 23.03 -12.28
C ASP A 190 -6.12 24.29 -11.41
N PHE A 191 -5.11 25.11 -11.68
CA PHE A 191 -4.75 26.33 -10.96
C PHE A 191 -4.36 26.14 -9.49
N VAL A 192 -3.94 24.93 -9.12
CA VAL A 192 -3.35 24.60 -7.82
C VAL A 192 -1.86 24.37 -8.03
N SER A 193 -1.05 25.40 -7.83
CA SER A 193 0.39 25.37 -8.17
C SER A 193 1.30 24.87 -7.05
N GLU A 194 0.81 24.77 -5.82
CA GLU A 194 1.62 24.44 -4.65
C GLU A 194 0.87 23.49 -3.71
N ASN A 195 1.64 22.65 -3.03
CA ASN A 195 1.11 21.80 -1.97
C ASN A 195 0.78 22.67 -0.73
N ASP A 196 -0.42 22.56 -0.21
CA ASP A 196 -0.95 23.36 0.91
C ASP A 196 -0.44 22.89 2.30
N ALA A 197 0.20 21.73 2.36
CA ALA A 197 0.78 21.20 3.58
C ALA A 197 2.18 20.63 3.36
N SER A 198 3.09 20.86 4.30
CA SER A 198 4.46 20.36 4.21
C SER A 198 4.52 18.84 4.38
N PHE A 199 5.30 18.18 3.54
CA PHE A 199 5.59 16.77 3.68
C PHE A 199 6.47 16.48 4.89
N SER A 200 6.26 15.33 5.54
CA SER A 200 7.12 14.84 6.60
C SER A 200 8.45 14.34 6.03
N THR A 201 9.54 14.50 6.80
CA THR A 201 10.85 13.92 6.45
C THR A 201 10.98 12.44 6.81
N SER A 202 9.99 11.89 7.50
CA SER A 202 9.92 10.48 7.90
C SER A 202 8.62 9.84 7.43
N PHE A 203 8.61 8.50 7.31
CA PHE A 203 7.39 7.77 6.99
C PHE A 203 6.24 8.13 7.97
N PRO A 204 5.02 8.36 7.49
CA PRO A 204 4.49 8.09 6.15
C PRO A 204 4.73 9.19 5.10
N TYR A 205 5.54 10.18 5.34
CA TYR A 205 5.91 11.31 4.48
C TYR A 205 4.78 12.29 4.12
N LEU A 206 3.54 11.86 4.17
CA LEU A 206 2.37 12.70 3.90
C LEU A 206 2.07 13.62 5.10
N ALA A 207 1.49 14.77 4.82
CA ALA A 207 0.89 15.62 5.86
C ALA A 207 -0.27 14.89 6.56
N ASN A 208 -0.58 15.33 7.78
CA ASN A 208 -1.79 14.83 8.45
C ASN A 208 -3.04 15.26 7.66
N PRO A 209 -4.08 14.42 7.61
CA PRO A 209 -5.35 14.82 7.01
C PRO A 209 -5.97 15.96 7.82
N PHE A 210 -6.74 16.80 7.11
CA PHE A 210 -7.46 17.94 7.71
C PHE A 210 -8.64 17.48 8.57
#